data_f1cd6e3922a7055f808c83e2895c9966
#
_entry.id   f1cd6e3922a7055f808c83e2895c9966
#
_cell.length_a   1.000
_cell.length_b   1.000
_cell.length_c   1.000
_cell.angle_alpha   90.00
_cell.angle_beta   90.00
_cell.angle_gamma   90.00
#
_symmetry.space_group_name_H-M   'P 1'
#
loop_
_entity.id
_entity.type
_entity.pdbx_description
1 polymer ?
#
loop_
_entity_poly.entity_id
_entity_poly.type
_entity_poly.pdbx_seq_one_letter_code
_entity_poly.pdbx_strand_id
1 'polypeptide(L)'
;MVNSMQTIPYAIAGAKGLADQDRQTVLSLYQLYQNKLPRNLLRDCYYEMKQKPFDLGISVPPHLRRLEQVVGWSAKAVDSLANRSQFDGFVCDDENMLSTLQTICTKNNLKRRYRKAVRSELKHSCAFVAVTFGDNDHAQINVYPATAASALWSDHLGRISAGMVVVDRDNTVQGNGRPVWVDVFTDEAIIEIRYVNNQWLAEYHTHSMGRCLMEALVHNATLDRPMGTSRISRAVMNICDSAMRASVRSEISAEFFTSPQKYLLGADRDALNGKSKWDAYIGNIFAVGRDKTGDVPQFGQLSQGSMQPHVDYMRSLAARFSGETNVPISELGIVSDNPSSAEAIYASKEALVIDAQNLNADNGEALQRIAQMALAIETNASLAQIEEQTLSLQTKFKNPAIPSLVSQADAIVKAVSAFSWMSDSDVALEEFGFSDEQVQRLKQDRRRAKAQELTAARYSELSKAGANDNKQAAEPISE
;
A
#
# COMPACT_ATOMS: atom_id res chain seq x y z
N MET A 1 -23.41 -13.94 -24.45
CA MET A 1 -22.61 -12.99 -23.66
C MET A 1 -21.16 -12.82 -24.15
N VAL A 2 -20.53 -13.82 -24.79
CA VAL A 2 -19.13 -13.72 -25.29
C VAL A 2 -18.98 -12.71 -26.44
N ASN A 3 -19.99 -12.58 -27.31
CA ASN A 3 -19.91 -11.66 -28.48
C ASN A 3 -19.97 -10.15 -28.12
N SER A 4 -20.57 -9.76 -27.01
CA SER A 4 -20.72 -8.34 -26.67
C SER A 4 -19.43 -7.72 -26.07
N MET A 5 -18.61 -8.49 -25.38
CA MET A 5 -17.35 -8.00 -24.83
C MET A 5 -16.25 -7.83 -25.89
N GLN A 6 -16.28 -8.61 -26.97
CA GLN A 6 -15.31 -8.49 -28.09
C GLN A 6 -15.59 -7.27 -28.98
N THR A 7 -16.80 -6.72 -28.95
CA THR A 7 -17.18 -5.56 -29.80
C THR A 7 -16.87 -4.21 -29.17
N ILE A 8 -16.73 -4.12 -27.84
CA ILE A 8 -16.49 -2.85 -27.13
C ILE A 8 -15.17 -2.16 -27.55
N PRO A 9 -14.01 -2.86 -27.65
CA PRO A 9 -12.77 -2.20 -28.08
C PRO A 9 -12.90 -1.53 -29.44
N TYR A 10 -13.50 -2.22 -30.38
CA TYR A 10 -13.71 -1.69 -31.74
C TYR A 10 -14.74 -0.55 -31.76
N ALA A 11 -15.74 -0.60 -30.91
CA ALA A 11 -16.72 0.47 -30.78
C ALA A 11 -16.11 1.77 -30.24
N ILE A 12 -15.23 1.66 -29.22
CA ILE A 12 -14.49 2.80 -28.66
C ILE A 12 -13.49 3.34 -29.69
N ALA A 13 -12.71 2.47 -30.36
CA ALA A 13 -11.78 2.85 -31.41
C ALA A 13 -12.48 3.41 -32.68
N GLY A 14 -13.77 3.13 -32.85
CA GLY A 14 -14.61 3.68 -33.90
C GLY A 14 -15.40 4.94 -33.47
N ALA A 15 -15.04 5.59 -32.36
CA ALA A 15 -15.74 6.77 -31.86
C ALA A 15 -15.76 7.89 -32.93
N LYS A 16 -16.91 8.56 -33.03
CA LYS A 16 -17.05 9.70 -33.96
C LYS A 16 -16.20 10.85 -33.44
N GLY A 17 -15.39 11.44 -34.30
CA GLY A 17 -14.44 12.49 -33.97
C GLY A 17 -13.03 11.96 -33.66
N LEU A 18 -12.84 10.65 -33.52
CA LEU A 18 -11.50 10.06 -33.33
C LEU A 18 -10.73 10.02 -34.66
N ALA A 19 -9.51 10.57 -34.67
CA ALA A 19 -8.63 10.56 -35.83
C ALA A 19 -8.16 9.13 -36.20
N ASP A 20 -7.97 8.85 -37.46
CA ASP A 20 -7.60 7.50 -37.93
C ASP A 20 -6.26 7.03 -37.36
N GLN A 21 -5.30 7.94 -37.18
CA GLN A 21 -4.00 7.65 -36.57
C GLN A 21 -4.08 7.15 -35.13
N ASP A 22 -5.08 7.62 -34.33
CA ASP A 22 -5.21 7.29 -32.93
C ASP A 22 -6.02 6.01 -32.69
N ARG A 23 -6.82 5.57 -33.68
CA ARG A 23 -7.66 4.38 -33.58
C ARG A 23 -6.91 3.12 -33.17
N GLN A 24 -5.73 2.91 -33.77
CA GLN A 24 -4.91 1.74 -33.47
C GLN A 24 -4.34 1.81 -32.04
N THR A 25 -3.93 2.99 -31.60
CA THR A 25 -3.45 3.23 -30.23
C THR A 25 -4.55 2.97 -29.21
N VAL A 26 -5.75 3.52 -29.42
CA VAL A 26 -6.93 3.31 -28.57
C VAL A 26 -7.29 1.82 -28.50
N LEU A 27 -7.32 1.14 -29.66
CA LEU A 27 -7.61 -0.30 -29.73
C LEU A 27 -6.59 -1.11 -28.94
N SER A 28 -5.29 -0.83 -29.12
CA SER A 28 -4.20 -1.54 -28.44
C SER A 28 -4.24 -1.34 -26.93
N LEU A 29 -4.47 -0.11 -26.46
CA LEU A 29 -4.63 0.22 -25.04
C LEU A 29 -5.80 -0.52 -24.41
N TYR A 30 -6.95 -0.51 -25.08
CA TYR A 30 -8.15 -1.16 -24.54
C TYR A 30 -8.01 -2.70 -24.54
N GLN A 31 -7.42 -3.29 -25.56
CA GLN A 31 -7.11 -4.72 -25.60
C GLN A 31 -6.13 -5.13 -24.51
N LEU A 32 -5.08 -4.34 -24.29
CA LEU A 32 -4.12 -4.55 -23.20
C LEU A 32 -4.83 -4.51 -21.85
N TYR A 33 -5.69 -3.52 -21.64
CA TYR A 33 -6.52 -3.40 -20.44
C TYR A 33 -7.36 -4.66 -20.22
N GLN A 34 -8.13 -5.10 -21.22
CA GLN A 34 -8.97 -6.29 -21.15
C GLN A 34 -8.16 -7.57 -20.84
N ASN A 35 -6.99 -7.72 -21.44
CA ASN A 35 -6.13 -8.89 -21.24
C ASN A 35 -5.54 -8.95 -19.83
N LYS A 36 -5.30 -7.80 -19.19
CA LYS A 36 -4.72 -7.73 -17.84
C LYS A 36 -5.78 -7.76 -16.73
N LEU A 37 -6.99 -7.30 -17.00
CA LEU A 37 -8.06 -7.15 -16.03
C LEU A 37 -8.37 -8.42 -15.22
N PRO A 38 -8.53 -9.63 -15.83
CA PRO A 38 -8.84 -10.83 -15.06
C PRO A 38 -7.78 -11.17 -14.01
N ARG A 39 -6.49 -11.00 -14.36
CA ARG A 39 -5.38 -11.21 -13.44
C ARG A 39 -5.38 -10.19 -12.29
N ASN A 40 -5.67 -8.93 -12.60
CA ASN A 40 -5.72 -7.88 -11.59
C ASN A 40 -6.90 -8.08 -10.64
N LEU A 41 -8.07 -8.46 -11.14
CA LEU A 41 -9.24 -8.82 -10.32
C LEU A 41 -8.99 -10.05 -9.43
N LEU A 42 -8.25 -11.05 -9.94
CA LEU A 42 -7.84 -12.19 -9.12
C LEU A 42 -6.97 -11.74 -7.92
N ARG A 43 -6.04 -10.82 -8.15
CA ARG A 43 -5.21 -10.27 -7.08
C ARG A 43 -6.02 -9.47 -6.05
N ASP A 44 -7.03 -8.72 -6.51
CA ASP A 44 -7.99 -8.06 -5.61
C ASP A 44 -8.76 -9.07 -4.76
N CYS A 45 -9.21 -10.20 -5.34
CA CYS A 45 -9.85 -11.26 -4.58
C CYS A 45 -8.94 -11.82 -3.47
N TYR A 46 -7.65 -12.03 -3.77
CA TYR A 46 -6.69 -12.49 -2.75
C TYR A 46 -6.41 -11.43 -1.70
N TYR A 47 -6.29 -10.16 -2.08
CA TYR A 47 -6.09 -9.07 -1.14
C TYR A 47 -7.29 -8.88 -0.20
N GLU A 48 -8.52 -9.02 -0.72
CA GLU A 48 -9.76 -8.89 0.03
C GLU A 48 -10.21 -10.19 0.72
N MET A 49 -9.39 -11.26 0.61
CA MET A 49 -9.70 -12.58 1.19
C MET A 49 -11.04 -13.17 0.70
N LYS A 50 -11.43 -12.85 -0.53
CA LYS A 50 -12.66 -13.36 -1.18
C LYS A 50 -12.45 -14.60 -2.02
N GLN A 51 -11.20 -15.09 -2.15
CA GLN A 51 -10.89 -16.31 -2.86
C GLN A 51 -11.45 -17.54 -2.12
N LYS A 52 -11.92 -18.50 -2.89
CA LYS A 52 -12.30 -19.80 -2.36
C LYS A 52 -11.18 -20.80 -2.64
N PRO A 53 -10.55 -21.39 -1.61
CA PRO A 53 -9.51 -22.38 -1.83
C PRO A 53 -10.11 -23.63 -2.46
N PHE A 54 -9.33 -24.28 -3.32
CA PHE A 54 -9.74 -25.55 -3.94
C PHE A 54 -9.92 -26.62 -2.84
N ASP A 55 -11.13 -27.20 -2.76
CA ASP A 55 -11.43 -28.29 -1.82
C ASP A 55 -10.92 -29.61 -2.40
N LEU A 56 -10.00 -30.25 -1.68
CA LEU A 56 -9.47 -31.58 -2.05
C LEU A 56 -10.47 -32.71 -1.76
N GLY A 57 -11.58 -32.46 -1.08
CA GLY A 57 -12.70 -33.39 -0.91
C GLY A 57 -12.47 -34.59 0.01
N ILE A 58 -11.25 -34.88 0.43
CA ILE A 58 -10.86 -36.18 1.00
C ILE A 58 -11.08 -36.24 2.53
N SER A 59 -11.10 -35.14 3.24
CA SER A 59 -11.07 -35.13 4.71
C SER A 59 -12.13 -34.30 5.39
N VAL A 60 -13.01 -33.62 4.66
CA VAL A 60 -14.03 -32.76 5.24
C VAL A 60 -15.40 -33.42 5.22
N PRO A 61 -15.98 -33.73 6.40
CA PRO A 61 -17.35 -34.23 6.48
C PRO A 61 -18.33 -33.27 5.78
N PRO A 62 -19.40 -33.79 5.10
CA PRO A 62 -20.30 -32.95 4.32
C PRO A 62 -20.94 -31.80 5.09
N HIS A 63 -21.22 -32.00 6.39
CA HIS A 63 -21.80 -30.95 7.27
C HIS A 63 -20.83 -29.85 7.67
N LEU A 64 -19.50 -30.09 7.60
CA LEU A 64 -18.46 -29.15 7.92
C LEU A 64 -17.90 -28.39 6.68
N ARG A 65 -18.36 -28.74 5.47
CA ARG A 65 -17.92 -28.06 4.23
C ARG A 65 -18.31 -26.58 4.14
N ARG A 66 -19.16 -26.10 5.03
CA ARG A 66 -19.55 -24.69 5.12
C ARG A 66 -18.63 -23.84 6.01
N LEU A 67 -17.65 -24.47 6.68
CA LEU A 67 -16.65 -23.76 7.45
C LEU A 67 -15.74 -22.99 6.48
N GLU A 68 -15.89 -21.67 6.47
CA GLU A 68 -15.03 -20.77 5.75
C GLU A 68 -13.99 -20.20 6.75
N GLN A 69 -12.72 -20.43 6.50
CA GLN A 69 -11.61 -19.84 7.22
C GLN A 69 -10.84 -18.93 6.25
N VAL A 70 -10.50 -17.74 6.71
CA VAL A 70 -9.76 -16.77 5.90
C VAL A 70 -8.41 -16.47 6.53
N VAL A 71 -7.39 -16.29 5.69
CA VAL A 71 -6.04 -15.96 6.10
C VAL A 71 -5.62 -14.67 5.41
N GLY A 72 -5.40 -13.61 6.20
CA GLY A 72 -5.12 -12.26 5.72
C GLY A 72 -3.68 -12.01 5.25
N TRP A 73 -2.91 -13.05 4.93
CA TRP A 73 -1.49 -12.91 4.61
C TRP A 73 -1.26 -12.17 3.29
N SER A 74 -2.11 -12.34 2.29
CA SER A 74 -2.01 -11.60 1.03
C SER A 74 -2.13 -10.08 1.23
N ALA A 75 -3.08 -9.64 2.07
CA ALA A 75 -3.20 -8.24 2.45
C ALA A 75 -1.97 -7.78 3.25
N LYS A 76 -1.48 -8.63 4.17
CA LYS A 76 -0.28 -8.34 4.95
C LYS A 76 0.97 -8.17 4.09
N ALA A 77 1.14 -8.97 3.02
CA ALA A 77 2.24 -8.82 2.07
C ALA A 77 2.27 -7.43 1.44
N VAL A 78 1.10 -6.89 1.09
CA VAL A 78 0.96 -5.56 0.48
C VAL A 78 1.09 -4.46 1.53
N ASP A 79 0.33 -4.54 2.62
CA ASP A 79 0.21 -3.44 3.58
C ASP A 79 1.48 -3.24 4.41
N SER A 80 2.24 -4.31 4.71
CA SER A 80 3.51 -4.20 5.44
C SER A 80 4.53 -3.36 4.68
N LEU A 81 4.60 -3.49 3.36
CA LEU A 81 5.49 -2.69 2.52
C LEU A 81 4.91 -1.29 2.24
N ALA A 82 3.61 -1.21 1.89
CA ALA A 82 2.94 0.06 1.61
C ALA A 82 3.01 1.04 2.78
N ASN A 83 2.89 0.55 4.02
CA ASN A 83 2.94 1.38 5.21
C ASN A 83 4.35 1.93 5.51
N ARG A 84 5.40 1.34 4.92
CA ARG A 84 6.79 1.82 5.04
C ARG A 84 7.16 2.81 3.94
N SER A 85 6.44 2.81 2.82
CA SER A 85 6.63 3.76 1.73
C SER A 85 5.70 4.96 1.94
N GLN A 86 6.21 6.01 2.56
CA GLN A 86 5.45 7.21 2.90
C GLN A 86 6.07 8.43 2.24
N PHE A 87 5.45 8.90 1.17
CA PHE A 87 5.82 10.15 0.51
C PHE A 87 5.56 11.34 1.44
N ASP A 88 6.58 12.19 1.61
CA ASP A 88 6.54 13.33 2.52
C ASP A 88 6.61 14.70 1.82
N GLY A 89 7.02 14.73 0.57
CA GLY A 89 7.07 15.96 -0.21
C GLY A 89 8.21 15.97 -1.22
N PHE A 90 8.57 17.17 -1.63
CA PHE A 90 9.68 17.44 -2.54
C PHE A 90 10.71 18.35 -1.89
N VAL A 91 11.95 18.28 -2.35
CA VAL A 91 13.06 19.17 -2.03
C VAL A 91 13.60 19.71 -3.33
N CYS A 92 13.81 21.01 -3.41
CA CYS A 92 14.39 21.71 -4.56
C CYS A 92 15.18 22.92 -4.08
N ASP A 93 16.24 23.30 -4.79
CA ASP A 93 17.06 24.48 -4.46
C ASP A 93 16.31 25.78 -4.74
N ASP A 94 15.38 25.79 -5.68
CA ASP A 94 14.53 26.95 -5.98
C ASP A 94 13.33 27.03 -5.03
N GLU A 95 13.34 28.00 -4.12
CA GLU A 95 12.27 28.22 -3.14
C GLU A 95 10.92 28.55 -3.78
N ASN A 96 10.90 29.26 -4.92
CA ASN A 96 9.64 29.60 -5.60
C ASN A 96 8.99 28.37 -6.21
N MET A 97 9.78 27.52 -6.89
CA MET A 97 9.29 26.24 -7.41
C MET A 97 8.86 25.32 -6.30
N LEU A 98 9.61 25.25 -5.20
CA LEU A 98 9.24 24.43 -4.05
C LEU A 98 7.91 24.89 -3.45
N SER A 99 7.68 26.20 -3.30
CA SER A 99 6.40 26.73 -2.77
C SER A 99 5.22 26.43 -3.70
N THR A 100 5.44 26.50 -5.03
CA THR A 100 4.45 26.13 -6.04
C THR A 100 4.11 24.64 -5.96
N LEU A 101 5.14 23.78 -5.85
CA LEU A 101 4.95 22.34 -5.67
C LEU A 101 4.20 21.99 -4.37
N GLN A 102 4.50 22.67 -3.27
CA GLN A 102 3.77 22.49 -2.01
C GLN A 102 2.29 22.84 -2.16
N THR A 103 1.99 23.90 -2.92
CA THR A 103 0.62 24.29 -3.24
C THR A 103 -0.09 23.25 -4.08
N ILE A 104 0.56 22.75 -5.15
CA ILE A 104 0.04 21.66 -5.99
C ILE A 104 -0.20 20.40 -5.15
N CYS A 105 0.76 19.99 -4.31
CA CYS A 105 0.65 18.84 -3.42
C CYS A 105 -0.55 18.95 -2.47
N THR A 106 -0.76 20.15 -1.91
CA THR A 106 -1.85 20.41 -0.97
C THR A 106 -3.21 20.39 -1.66
N LYS A 107 -3.36 21.15 -2.78
CA LYS A 107 -4.59 21.18 -3.57
C LYS A 107 -5.01 19.78 -4.06
N ASN A 108 -4.05 18.96 -4.48
CA ASN A 108 -4.29 17.60 -4.97
C ASN A 108 -4.32 16.54 -3.87
N ASN A 109 -4.06 16.86 -2.61
CA ASN A 109 -3.90 15.89 -1.53
C ASN A 109 -2.91 14.76 -1.89
N LEU A 110 -1.77 15.10 -2.49
CA LEU A 110 -0.85 14.15 -3.10
C LEU A 110 -0.34 13.08 -2.12
N LYS A 111 -0.03 13.45 -0.87
CA LYS A 111 0.37 12.50 0.20
C LYS A 111 -0.70 11.40 0.42
N ARG A 112 -1.98 11.76 0.37
CA ARG A 112 -3.09 10.81 0.52
C ARG A 112 -3.30 9.97 -0.74
N ARG A 113 -3.18 10.59 -1.93
CA ARG A 113 -3.31 9.89 -3.22
C ARG A 113 -2.18 8.88 -3.40
N TYR A 114 -0.94 9.24 -3.04
CA TYR A 114 0.20 8.33 -3.06
C TYR A 114 -0.03 7.08 -2.20
N ARG A 115 -0.50 7.23 -0.94
CA ARG A 115 -0.82 6.07 -0.08
C ARG A 115 -1.84 5.12 -0.67
N LYS A 116 -2.77 5.61 -1.51
CA LYS A 116 -3.71 4.75 -2.23
C LYS A 116 -3.05 4.12 -3.45
N ALA A 117 -2.24 4.88 -4.17
CA ALA A 117 -1.55 4.44 -5.37
C ALA A 117 -0.56 3.32 -5.06
N VAL A 118 0.29 3.44 -4.03
CA VAL A 118 1.28 2.43 -3.67
C VAL A 118 0.64 1.09 -3.27
N ARG A 119 -0.53 1.10 -2.60
CA ARG A 119 -1.26 -0.15 -2.34
C ARG A 119 -1.76 -0.81 -3.62
N SER A 120 -2.27 -0.01 -4.56
CA SER A 120 -2.71 -0.50 -5.88
C SER A 120 -1.54 -1.03 -6.70
N GLU A 121 -0.42 -0.34 -6.69
CA GLU A 121 0.84 -0.72 -7.30
C GLU A 121 1.30 -2.09 -6.79
N LEU A 122 1.42 -2.28 -5.49
CA LEU A 122 1.84 -3.54 -4.88
C LEU A 122 0.87 -4.70 -5.16
N LYS A 123 -0.44 -4.41 -5.25
CA LYS A 123 -1.45 -5.41 -5.64
C LYS A 123 -1.34 -5.82 -7.10
N HIS A 124 -1.25 -4.85 -8.01
CA HIS A 124 -1.46 -5.09 -9.44
C HIS A 124 -0.16 -5.10 -10.26
N SER A 125 0.97 -4.77 -9.71
CA SER A 125 2.31 -4.48 -10.26
C SER A 125 2.55 -3.00 -10.57
N CYS A 126 1.52 -2.25 -10.93
CA CYS A 126 1.63 -0.82 -11.19
C CYS A 126 0.33 -0.08 -10.80
N ALA A 127 0.47 1.21 -10.55
CA ALA A 127 -0.62 2.17 -10.48
C ALA A 127 -0.31 3.33 -11.40
N PHE A 128 -1.31 3.92 -12.01
CA PHE A 128 -1.13 4.99 -12.98
C PHE A 128 -1.48 6.34 -12.36
N VAL A 129 -0.71 7.35 -12.70
CA VAL A 129 -0.91 8.73 -12.28
C VAL A 129 -1.04 9.58 -13.53
N ALA A 130 -2.18 10.20 -13.72
CA ALA A 130 -2.42 11.14 -14.80
C ALA A 130 -2.40 12.57 -14.29
N VAL A 131 -1.75 13.45 -15.02
CA VAL A 131 -1.73 14.89 -14.79
C VAL A 131 -2.60 15.55 -15.85
N THR A 132 -3.63 16.26 -15.44
CA THR A 132 -4.61 16.88 -16.34
C THR A 132 -4.77 18.36 -16.02
N PHE A 133 -5.38 19.08 -16.94
CA PHE A 133 -5.78 20.46 -16.75
C PHE A 133 -7.10 20.47 -15.95
N GLY A 134 -7.07 21.04 -14.77
CA GLY A 134 -8.25 21.24 -13.93
C GLY A 134 -8.90 22.60 -14.17
N ASP A 135 -9.85 22.97 -13.28
CA ASP A 135 -10.49 24.28 -13.33
C ASP A 135 -9.44 25.41 -13.24
N ASN A 136 -9.56 26.44 -14.11
CA ASN A 136 -8.66 27.59 -14.20
C ASN A 136 -7.18 27.21 -14.49
N ASP A 137 -6.95 26.21 -15.35
CA ASP A 137 -5.63 25.75 -15.78
C ASP A 137 -4.70 25.29 -14.65
N HIS A 138 -5.25 24.93 -13.48
CA HIS A 138 -4.47 24.34 -12.41
C HIS A 138 -4.16 22.86 -12.69
N ALA A 139 -2.96 22.43 -12.34
CA ALA A 139 -2.57 21.03 -12.47
C ALA A 139 -3.41 20.12 -11.56
N GLN A 140 -4.10 19.15 -12.14
CA GLN A 140 -4.85 18.13 -11.43
C GLN A 140 -4.15 16.78 -11.54
N ILE A 141 -3.80 16.18 -10.41
CA ILE A 141 -3.10 14.89 -10.33
C ILE A 141 -4.08 13.81 -9.89
N ASN A 142 -4.40 12.87 -10.76
CA ASN A 142 -5.31 11.77 -10.48
C ASN A 142 -4.58 10.43 -10.47
N VAL A 143 -4.96 9.53 -9.56
CA VAL A 143 -4.36 8.18 -9.43
C VAL A 143 -5.37 7.10 -9.79
N TYR A 144 -4.96 6.13 -10.57
CA TYR A 144 -5.81 5.07 -11.10
C TYR A 144 -5.19 3.70 -10.87
N PRO A 145 -5.98 2.70 -10.44
CA PRO A 145 -5.50 1.33 -10.34
C PRO A 145 -5.36 0.69 -11.73
N ALA A 146 -4.51 -0.31 -11.84
CA ALA A 146 -4.39 -1.09 -13.08
C ALA A 146 -5.65 -1.93 -13.43
N THR A 147 -6.70 -1.87 -12.60
CA THR A 147 -8.04 -2.37 -12.91
C THR A 147 -8.92 -1.33 -13.61
N ALA A 148 -8.44 -0.10 -13.76
CA ALA A 148 -9.13 0.99 -14.45
C ALA A 148 -8.26 1.67 -15.51
N ALA A 149 -6.97 1.35 -15.61
CA ALA A 149 -6.04 2.00 -16.53
C ALA A 149 -5.11 1.00 -17.20
N SER A 150 -4.54 1.42 -18.34
CA SER A 150 -3.47 0.71 -19.08
C SER A 150 -2.57 1.72 -19.78
N ALA A 151 -1.33 1.31 -20.10
CA ALA A 151 -0.40 2.16 -20.82
C ALA A 151 0.48 1.32 -21.76
N LEU A 152 0.86 1.91 -22.87
CA LEU A 152 1.86 1.38 -23.79
C LEU A 152 3.23 1.92 -23.40
N TRP A 153 4.16 1.02 -23.19
CA TRP A 153 5.55 1.35 -22.91
C TRP A 153 6.35 1.41 -24.20
N SER A 154 7.22 2.40 -24.33
CA SER A 154 8.19 2.49 -25.41
C SER A 154 9.59 2.20 -24.89
N ASP A 155 10.18 1.07 -25.27
CA ASP A 155 11.55 0.70 -24.90
C ASP A 155 12.58 1.70 -25.44
N HIS A 156 12.30 2.30 -26.60
CA HIS A 156 13.18 3.31 -27.22
C HIS A 156 13.20 4.62 -26.40
N LEU A 157 12.05 5.04 -25.89
CA LEU A 157 11.93 6.28 -25.10
C LEU A 157 12.14 6.04 -23.60
N GLY A 158 12.11 4.79 -23.12
CA GLY A 158 12.17 4.44 -21.71
C GLY A 158 11.01 5.01 -20.89
N ARG A 159 9.84 5.24 -21.54
CA ARG A 159 8.67 5.86 -20.91
C ARG A 159 7.35 5.39 -21.51
N ILE A 160 6.25 5.77 -20.88
CA ILE A 160 4.91 5.59 -21.43
C ILE A 160 4.77 6.46 -22.69
N SER A 161 4.39 5.84 -23.81
CA SER A 161 4.11 6.53 -25.08
C SER A 161 2.63 6.89 -25.21
N ALA A 162 1.73 6.10 -24.63
CA ALA A 162 0.30 6.41 -24.58
C ALA A 162 -0.33 5.70 -23.38
N GLY A 163 -1.35 6.32 -22.80
CA GLY A 163 -2.06 5.78 -21.66
C GLY A 163 -3.57 5.87 -21.83
N MET A 164 -4.29 5.02 -21.11
CA MET A 164 -5.75 5.01 -21.12
C MET A 164 -6.29 4.81 -19.72
N VAL A 165 -7.35 5.54 -19.40
CA VAL A 165 -8.08 5.41 -18.14
C VAL A 165 -9.57 5.23 -18.40
N VAL A 166 -10.19 4.26 -17.75
CA VAL A 166 -11.65 4.14 -17.68
C VAL A 166 -12.11 5.02 -16.52
N VAL A 167 -12.67 6.17 -16.85
CA VAL A 167 -13.08 7.18 -15.86
C VAL A 167 -14.42 6.83 -15.24
N ASP A 168 -15.38 6.38 -16.06
CA ASP A 168 -16.72 6.03 -15.57
C ASP A 168 -17.27 4.77 -16.23
N ARG A 169 -18.15 4.09 -15.50
CA ARG A 169 -18.80 2.83 -15.90
C ARG A 169 -20.30 2.88 -15.66
N ASP A 170 -21.04 2.28 -16.56
CA ASP A 170 -22.45 2.03 -16.36
C ASP A 170 -22.66 0.87 -15.37
N ASN A 171 -22.87 1.23 -14.12
CA ASN A 171 -23.09 0.26 -13.02
C ASN A 171 -24.56 -0.17 -12.88
N THR A 172 -25.44 0.18 -13.83
CA THR A 172 -26.80 -0.34 -13.87
C THR A 172 -26.82 -1.84 -14.17
N VAL A 173 -27.89 -2.51 -13.81
CA VAL A 173 -28.06 -3.95 -14.09
C VAL A 173 -27.93 -4.25 -15.60
N GLN A 174 -28.38 -3.33 -16.45
CA GLN A 174 -28.28 -3.44 -17.90
C GLN A 174 -26.87 -3.14 -18.43
N GLY A 175 -26.19 -2.17 -17.80
CA GLY A 175 -24.83 -1.75 -18.17
C GLY A 175 -23.75 -2.73 -17.78
N ASN A 176 -23.97 -3.51 -16.70
CA ASN A 176 -23.06 -4.55 -16.21
C ASN A 176 -21.61 -4.10 -16.11
N GLY A 177 -21.37 -2.87 -15.66
CA GLY A 177 -20.03 -2.31 -15.47
C GLY A 177 -19.27 -1.98 -16.75
N ARG A 178 -19.97 -1.85 -17.91
CA ARG A 178 -19.29 -1.45 -19.15
C ARG A 178 -18.76 -0.02 -19.04
N PRO A 179 -17.61 0.31 -19.60
CA PRO A 179 -17.13 1.67 -19.69
C PRO A 179 -18.11 2.56 -20.45
N VAL A 180 -18.28 3.78 -19.95
CA VAL A 180 -19.07 4.84 -20.63
C VAL A 180 -18.25 6.11 -20.83
N TRP A 181 -17.12 6.22 -20.14
CA TRP A 181 -16.17 7.32 -20.31
C TRP A 181 -14.75 6.77 -20.21
N VAL A 182 -13.94 7.08 -21.22
CA VAL A 182 -12.54 6.68 -21.32
C VAL A 182 -11.72 7.88 -21.74
N ASP A 183 -10.64 8.17 -21.01
CA ASP A 183 -9.65 9.16 -21.41
C ASP A 183 -8.42 8.45 -21.96
N VAL A 184 -7.90 8.94 -23.07
CA VAL A 184 -6.67 8.47 -23.70
C VAL A 184 -5.66 9.59 -23.74
N PHE A 185 -4.47 9.31 -23.22
CA PHE A 185 -3.36 10.24 -23.12
C PHE A 185 -2.34 9.93 -24.18
N THR A 186 -2.01 10.92 -25.00
CA THR A 186 -0.96 10.86 -26.05
C THR A 186 0.08 11.94 -25.80
N ASP A 187 1.11 12.01 -26.62
CA ASP A 187 2.14 13.06 -26.51
C ASP A 187 1.61 14.46 -26.90
N GLU A 188 0.48 14.54 -27.62
CA GLU A 188 -0.05 15.79 -28.18
C GLU A 188 -1.42 16.18 -27.61
N ALA A 189 -2.18 15.21 -27.06
CA ALA A 189 -3.55 15.46 -26.62
C ALA A 189 -4.02 14.49 -25.52
N ILE A 190 -5.00 14.95 -24.77
CA ILE A 190 -5.90 14.10 -23.97
C ILE A 190 -7.17 13.93 -24.80
N ILE A 191 -7.51 12.70 -25.16
CA ILE A 191 -8.67 12.37 -25.97
C ILE A 191 -9.74 11.82 -25.04
N GLU A 192 -10.80 12.59 -24.86
CA GLU A 192 -11.94 12.20 -24.07
C GLU A 192 -12.95 11.44 -24.94
N ILE A 193 -13.24 10.18 -24.60
CA ILE A 193 -14.14 9.31 -25.38
C ILE A 193 -15.33 8.94 -24.48
N ARG A 194 -16.51 9.48 -24.80
CA ARG A 194 -17.75 9.29 -24.04
C ARG A 194 -18.83 8.57 -24.84
N TYR A 195 -19.60 7.75 -24.14
CA TYR A 195 -20.81 7.12 -24.67
C TYR A 195 -22.04 7.96 -24.38
N VAL A 196 -22.52 8.69 -25.39
CA VAL A 196 -23.63 9.61 -25.30
C VAL A 196 -24.63 9.29 -26.41
N ASN A 197 -25.92 9.28 -26.09
CA ASN A 197 -27.00 9.06 -27.05
C ASN A 197 -26.77 7.83 -27.95
N ASN A 198 -26.32 6.73 -27.36
CA ASN A 198 -26.08 5.45 -28.05
C ASN A 198 -24.91 5.46 -29.04
N GLN A 199 -24.04 6.46 -28.97
CA GLN A 199 -22.84 6.60 -29.81
C GLN A 199 -21.61 6.93 -28.98
N TRP A 200 -20.44 6.47 -29.42
CA TRP A 200 -19.17 6.90 -28.88
C TRP A 200 -18.72 8.18 -29.57
N LEU A 201 -18.42 9.22 -28.81
CA LEU A 201 -17.93 10.52 -29.26
C LEU A 201 -16.53 10.75 -28.67
N ALA A 202 -15.63 11.24 -29.50
CA ALA A 202 -14.29 11.63 -29.08
C ALA A 202 -14.12 13.15 -29.18
N GLU A 203 -13.54 13.74 -28.12
CA GLU A 203 -13.18 15.15 -28.03
C GLU A 203 -11.69 15.28 -27.72
N TYR A 204 -10.99 16.18 -28.37
CA TYR A 204 -9.55 16.39 -28.25
C TYR A 204 -9.26 17.64 -27.43
N HIS A 205 -8.49 17.46 -26.35
CA HIS A 205 -7.87 18.53 -25.59
C HIS A 205 -6.38 18.51 -25.87
N THR A 206 -5.95 19.33 -26.86
CA THR A 206 -4.56 19.39 -27.31
C THR A 206 -3.69 20.11 -26.29
N HIS A 207 -2.42 19.65 -26.17
CA HIS A 207 -1.42 20.28 -25.32
C HIS A 207 -0.05 20.26 -26.01
N SER A 208 0.85 21.16 -25.59
CA SER A 208 2.19 21.34 -26.15
C SER A 208 3.30 20.70 -25.29
N MET A 209 2.96 19.72 -24.44
CA MET A 209 3.93 19.13 -23.51
C MET A 209 4.91 18.16 -24.19
N GLY A 210 4.60 17.67 -25.43
CA GLY A 210 5.45 16.74 -26.19
C GLY A 210 5.69 15.41 -25.49
N ARG A 211 4.81 15.06 -24.54
CA ARG A 211 4.89 13.86 -23.73
C ARG A 211 3.52 13.44 -23.23
N CYS A 212 3.31 12.13 -23.15
CA CYS A 212 2.11 11.57 -22.53
C CYS A 212 2.01 12.02 -21.06
N LEU A 213 0.88 12.64 -20.69
CA LEU A 213 0.63 13.16 -19.34
C LEU A 213 0.20 12.06 -18.37
N MET A 214 0.78 10.88 -18.50
CA MET A 214 0.58 9.75 -17.61
C MET A 214 1.90 9.11 -17.26
N GLU A 215 2.10 8.86 -15.95
CA GLU A 215 3.22 8.09 -15.40
C GLU A 215 2.72 6.86 -14.66
N ALA A 216 3.60 5.88 -14.47
CA ALA A 216 3.31 4.68 -13.66
C ALA A 216 4.21 4.64 -12.44
N LEU A 217 3.61 4.36 -11.29
CA LEU A 217 4.31 3.83 -10.12
C LEU A 217 4.41 2.33 -10.30
N VAL A 218 5.63 1.77 -10.24
CA VAL A 218 5.88 0.38 -10.67
C VAL A 218 6.67 -0.37 -9.62
N HIS A 219 6.10 -1.45 -9.11
CA HIS A 219 6.78 -2.32 -8.15
C HIS A 219 7.62 -3.37 -8.87
N ASN A 220 8.91 -3.42 -8.52
CA ASN A 220 9.88 -4.42 -8.99
C ASN A 220 9.90 -4.51 -10.53
N ALA A 221 10.16 -3.38 -11.18
CA ALA A 221 10.37 -3.32 -12.61
C ALA A 221 11.66 -4.04 -13.00
N THR A 222 11.63 -4.74 -14.14
CA THR A 222 12.80 -5.37 -14.74
C THR A 222 12.88 -5.00 -16.20
N LEU A 223 14.05 -5.19 -16.84
CA LEU A 223 14.24 -4.90 -18.28
C LEU A 223 13.18 -5.58 -19.14
N ASP A 224 12.83 -6.84 -18.83
CA ASP A 224 11.80 -7.58 -19.58
C ASP A 224 10.37 -7.23 -19.18
N ARG A 225 10.18 -6.54 -18.06
CA ARG A 225 8.88 -6.20 -17.49
C ARG A 225 8.86 -4.78 -16.94
N PRO A 226 8.81 -3.78 -17.81
CA PRO A 226 8.83 -2.38 -17.42
C PRO A 226 7.62 -1.98 -16.55
N MET A 227 6.48 -2.70 -16.65
CA MET A 227 5.32 -2.52 -15.79
C MET A 227 5.35 -3.44 -14.55
N GLY A 228 6.50 -3.99 -14.21
CA GLY A 228 6.80 -4.67 -12.96
C GLY A 228 6.04 -5.95 -12.66
N THR A 229 6.10 -6.33 -11.40
CA THR A 229 5.45 -7.53 -10.86
C THR A 229 4.69 -7.23 -9.57
N SER A 230 3.59 -7.94 -9.35
CA SER A 230 2.77 -7.80 -8.14
C SER A 230 3.44 -8.48 -6.95
N ARG A 231 3.28 -7.89 -5.77
CA ARG A 231 3.67 -8.51 -4.52
C ARG A 231 2.79 -9.72 -4.15
N ILE A 232 1.54 -9.75 -4.65
CA ILE A 232 0.69 -10.95 -4.61
C ILE A 232 1.11 -11.86 -5.78
N SER A 233 2.25 -12.52 -5.62
CA SER A 233 2.81 -13.46 -6.57
C SER A 233 2.03 -14.78 -6.59
N ARG A 234 2.30 -15.64 -7.59
CA ARG A 234 1.72 -16.99 -7.62
C ARG A 234 2.15 -17.83 -6.42
N ALA A 235 3.37 -17.64 -5.91
CA ALA A 235 3.87 -18.30 -4.71
C ALA A 235 3.07 -17.85 -3.48
N VAL A 236 2.87 -16.55 -3.30
CA VAL A 236 2.06 -15.99 -2.21
C VAL A 236 0.63 -16.52 -2.26
N MET A 237 -0.03 -16.52 -3.43
CA MET A 237 -1.38 -17.09 -3.59
C MET A 237 -1.45 -18.55 -3.14
N ASN A 238 -0.50 -19.37 -3.60
CA ASN A 238 -0.47 -20.80 -3.25
C ASN A 238 -0.26 -21.04 -1.75
N ILE A 239 0.63 -20.25 -1.11
CA ILE A 239 0.87 -20.35 0.33
C ILE A 239 -0.40 -19.96 1.10
N CYS A 240 -1.08 -18.88 0.71
CA CYS A 240 -2.34 -18.46 1.32
C CYS A 240 -3.44 -19.53 1.20
N ASP A 241 -3.59 -20.15 0.02
CA ASP A 241 -4.53 -21.23 -0.18
C ASP A 241 -4.21 -22.44 0.71
N SER A 242 -2.92 -22.75 0.87
CA SER A 242 -2.47 -23.84 1.74
C SER A 242 -2.73 -23.53 3.22
N ALA A 243 -2.53 -22.27 3.63
CA ALA A 243 -2.80 -21.80 4.99
C ALA A 243 -4.30 -21.85 5.31
N MET A 244 -5.17 -21.44 4.36
CA MET A 244 -6.62 -21.54 4.52
C MET A 244 -7.06 -23.01 4.68
N ARG A 245 -6.56 -23.93 3.83
CA ARG A 245 -6.83 -25.36 3.96
C ARG A 245 -6.33 -25.95 5.29
N ALA A 246 -5.15 -25.51 5.75
CA ALA A 246 -4.59 -25.92 7.04
C ALA A 246 -5.48 -25.45 8.20
N SER A 247 -5.96 -24.21 8.16
CA SER A 247 -6.88 -23.67 9.17
C SER A 247 -8.18 -24.45 9.23
N VAL A 248 -8.83 -24.73 8.09
CA VAL A 248 -10.06 -25.56 8.05
C VAL A 248 -9.82 -26.95 8.64
N ARG A 249 -8.70 -27.59 8.29
CA ARG A 249 -8.37 -28.92 8.84
C ARG A 249 -8.10 -28.88 10.34
N SER A 250 -7.47 -27.80 10.82
CA SER A 250 -7.23 -27.60 12.24
C SER A 250 -8.53 -27.50 13.02
N GLU A 251 -9.51 -26.71 12.56
CA GLU A 251 -10.83 -26.58 13.18
C GLU A 251 -11.57 -27.93 13.21
N ILE A 252 -11.56 -28.64 12.09
CA ILE A 252 -12.18 -29.97 12.02
C ILE A 252 -11.53 -30.94 13.02
N SER A 253 -10.18 -30.93 13.11
CA SER A 253 -9.47 -31.77 14.05
C SER A 253 -9.76 -31.39 15.50
N ALA A 254 -9.90 -30.09 15.79
CA ALA A 254 -10.26 -29.59 17.10
C ALA A 254 -11.63 -30.15 17.57
N GLU A 255 -12.63 -30.17 16.70
CA GLU A 255 -13.95 -30.76 16.99
C GLU A 255 -13.84 -32.25 17.36
N PHE A 256 -13.02 -33.02 16.65
CA PHE A 256 -12.82 -34.43 16.95
C PHE A 256 -11.98 -34.67 18.21
N PHE A 257 -11.03 -33.78 18.51
CA PHE A 257 -10.14 -33.95 19.66
C PHE A 257 -10.76 -33.48 20.97
N THR A 258 -11.72 -32.55 20.95
CA THR A 258 -12.45 -32.11 22.14
C THR A 258 -13.40 -33.17 22.67
N SER A 259 -13.82 -34.12 21.82
CA SER A 259 -14.72 -35.21 22.19
C SER A 259 -14.14 -36.58 21.81
N PRO A 260 -13.25 -37.16 22.64
CA PRO A 260 -12.56 -38.40 22.31
C PRO A 260 -13.57 -39.53 22.13
N GLN A 261 -13.36 -40.28 21.05
CA GLN A 261 -14.24 -41.42 20.69
C GLN A 261 -14.08 -42.53 21.73
N LYS A 262 -15.20 -42.93 22.32
CA LYS A 262 -15.30 -44.03 23.26
C LYS A 262 -15.73 -45.29 22.53
N TYR A 263 -15.23 -46.44 22.94
CA TYR A 263 -15.67 -47.74 22.41
C TYR A 263 -16.00 -48.69 23.55
N LEU A 264 -16.91 -49.59 23.26
CA LEU A 264 -17.36 -50.62 24.19
C LEU A 264 -17.32 -51.95 23.41
N LEU A 265 -16.46 -52.88 23.88
CA LEU A 265 -16.32 -54.21 23.28
C LEU A 265 -17.01 -55.25 24.16
N GLY A 266 -17.64 -56.25 23.53
CA GLY A 266 -18.28 -57.33 24.24
C GLY A 266 -19.62 -56.98 24.89
N ALA A 267 -20.24 -55.82 24.56
CA ALA A 267 -21.58 -55.49 25.05
C ALA A 267 -22.67 -56.08 24.12
N ASP A 268 -23.77 -56.57 24.73
CA ASP A 268 -24.95 -56.95 23.97
C ASP A 268 -25.55 -55.74 23.23
N ARG A 269 -26.03 -55.94 22.00
CA ARG A 269 -26.66 -54.89 21.18
C ARG A 269 -27.81 -54.18 21.88
N ASP A 270 -28.55 -54.92 22.73
CA ASP A 270 -29.70 -54.39 23.46
C ASP A 270 -29.30 -53.44 24.62
N ALA A 271 -28.05 -53.49 25.08
CA ALA A 271 -27.54 -52.62 26.14
C ALA A 271 -27.56 -51.14 25.82
N LEU A 272 -27.61 -50.80 24.53
CA LEU A 272 -27.65 -49.39 24.04
C LEU A 272 -29.05 -48.98 23.53
N ASN A 273 -30.03 -49.89 23.51
CA ASN A 273 -31.38 -49.60 23.08
C ASN A 273 -32.06 -48.58 24.04
N GLY A 274 -32.59 -47.50 23.49
CA GLY A 274 -33.32 -46.47 24.20
C GLY A 274 -32.47 -45.29 24.73
N LYS A 275 -31.15 -45.29 24.49
CA LYS A 275 -30.28 -44.12 24.86
C LYS A 275 -29.99 -43.30 23.60
N SER A 276 -30.03 -41.97 23.77
CA SER A 276 -29.68 -41.07 22.66
C SER A 276 -28.18 -41.17 22.33
N LYS A 277 -27.82 -40.98 21.04
CA LYS A 277 -26.41 -40.94 20.62
C LYS A 277 -25.63 -39.83 21.35
N TRP A 278 -26.32 -38.80 21.81
CA TRP A 278 -25.75 -37.67 22.56
C TRP A 278 -25.36 -38.03 23.98
N ASP A 279 -26.14 -38.90 24.67
CA ASP A 279 -25.80 -39.33 26.05
C ASP A 279 -24.51 -40.18 26.04
N ALA A 280 -24.24 -40.89 24.97
CA ALA A 280 -22.98 -41.60 24.79
C ALA A 280 -21.79 -40.67 24.51
N TYR A 281 -22.06 -39.52 23.91
CA TYR A 281 -21.03 -38.57 23.49
C TYR A 281 -20.54 -37.64 24.65
N ILE A 282 -21.43 -37.20 25.52
CA ILE A 282 -21.15 -36.13 26.52
C ILE A 282 -20.80 -36.65 27.94
N GLY A 283 -20.27 -37.85 28.04
CA GLY A 283 -19.59 -38.21 29.32
C GLY A 283 -20.46 -38.84 30.38
N ASN A 284 -21.65 -39.33 30.07
CA ASN A 284 -22.44 -40.11 31.04
C ASN A 284 -21.75 -41.43 31.36
N ILE A 285 -21.77 -41.83 32.66
CA ILE A 285 -21.26 -43.11 33.13
C ILE A 285 -22.16 -44.22 32.53
N PHE A 286 -21.58 -45.07 31.68
CA PHE A 286 -22.26 -46.26 31.17
C PHE A 286 -22.13 -47.38 32.20
N ALA A 287 -23.25 -47.73 32.86
CA ALA A 287 -23.37 -49.00 33.58
C ALA A 287 -23.89 -50.06 32.60
N VAL A 288 -23.03 -50.97 32.18
CA VAL A 288 -23.39 -52.10 31.33
C VAL A 288 -23.19 -53.36 32.11
N GLY A 289 -24.21 -54.23 32.15
CA GLY A 289 -24.11 -55.53 32.76
C GLY A 289 -23.25 -56.51 31.96
N ARG A 290 -23.02 -57.70 32.52
CA ARG A 290 -22.38 -58.80 31.81
C ARG A 290 -23.22 -59.21 30.59
N ASP A 291 -22.56 -59.71 29.56
CA ASP A 291 -23.25 -60.24 28.41
C ASP A 291 -23.95 -61.61 28.72
N LYS A 292 -24.63 -62.18 27.73
CA LYS A 292 -25.34 -63.47 27.88
C LYS A 292 -24.42 -64.67 28.14
N THR A 293 -23.10 -64.53 27.85
CA THR A 293 -22.06 -65.50 28.08
C THR A 293 -21.34 -65.29 29.41
N GLY A 294 -21.63 -64.20 30.12
CA GLY A 294 -21.06 -63.89 31.42
C GLY A 294 -19.80 -63.03 31.35
N ASP A 295 -19.40 -62.59 30.19
CA ASP A 295 -18.22 -61.75 30.00
C ASP A 295 -18.49 -60.30 30.36
N VAL A 296 -17.47 -59.61 30.89
CA VAL A 296 -17.53 -58.21 31.26
C VAL A 296 -17.15 -57.34 30.05
N PRO A 297 -18.03 -56.44 29.59
CA PRO A 297 -17.71 -55.55 28.50
C PRO A 297 -16.49 -54.66 28.81
N GLN A 298 -15.60 -54.53 27.86
CA GLN A 298 -14.42 -53.68 27.96
C GLN A 298 -14.76 -52.28 27.41
N PHE A 299 -14.64 -51.29 28.29
CA PHE A 299 -14.78 -49.90 27.93
C PHE A 299 -13.39 -49.32 27.68
N GLY A 300 -13.25 -48.64 26.52
CA GLY A 300 -12.01 -47.92 26.22
C GLY A 300 -12.30 -46.59 25.54
N GLN A 301 -11.27 -45.76 25.50
CA GLN A 301 -11.29 -44.50 24.82
C GLN A 301 -10.11 -44.47 23.87
N LEU A 302 -10.32 -44.01 22.64
CA LEU A 302 -9.21 -43.78 21.72
C LEU A 302 -8.32 -42.67 22.26
N SER A 303 -7.00 -42.80 22.07
CA SER A 303 -6.05 -41.76 22.48
C SER A 303 -6.38 -40.46 21.79
N GLN A 304 -6.35 -39.40 22.59
CA GLN A 304 -6.57 -38.05 22.08
C GLN A 304 -5.46 -37.66 21.12
N GLY A 305 -5.81 -37.17 19.94
CA GLY A 305 -4.85 -36.63 18.99
C GLY A 305 -4.22 -35.33 19.47
N SER A 306 -3.07 -34.99 18.93
CA SER A 306 -2.39 -33.72 19.24
C SER A 306 -2.67 -32.69 18.15
N MET A 307 -2.89 -31.45 18.54
CA MET A 307 -3.00 -30.30 17.62
C MET A 307 -1.62 -29.79 17.15
N GLN A 308 -0.53 -30.27 17.77
CA GLN A 308 0.84 -29.81 17.49
C GLN A 308 1.22 -29.90 15.99
N PRO A 309 0.91 -30.99 15.24
CA PRO A 309 1.21 -31.07 13.82
C PRO A 309 0.54 -29.96 12.97
N HIS A 310 -0.65 -29.50 13.36
CA HIS A 310 -1.33 -28.41 12.69
C HIS A 310 -0.62 -27.07 12.95
N VAL A 311 -0.19 -26.82 14.19
CA VAL A 311 0.59 -25.65 14.57
C VAL A 311 1.92 -25.63 13.83
N ASP A 312 2.64 -26.74 13.80
CA ASP A 312 3.95 -26.85 13.13
C ASP A 312 3.81 -26.63 11.59
N TYR A 313 2.74 -27.16 11.00
CA TYR A 313 2.47 -26.94 9.58
C TYR A 313 2.16 -25.45 9.28
N MET A 314 1.35 -24.79 10.09
CA MET A 314 1.11 -23.36 9.96
C MET A 314 2.37 -22.52 10.13
N ARG A 315 3.25 -22.87 11.11
CA ARG A 315 4.58 -22.24 11.27
C ARG A 315 5.45 -22.42 10.01
N SER A 316 5.45 -23.60 9.40
CA SER A 316 6.17 -23.86 8.16
C SER A 316 5.65 -23.03 6.99
N LEU A 317 4.31 -22.89 6.86
CA LEU A 317 3.71 -22.04 5.82
C LEU A 317 4.04 -20.56 6.05
N ALA A 318 4.02 -20.08 7.29
CA ALA A 318 4.41 -18.71 7.62
C ALA A 318 5.90 -18.45 7.35
N ALA A 319 6.79 -19.41 7.64
CA ALA A 319 8.20 -19.29 7.31
C ALA A 319 8.43 -19.19 5.79
N ARG A 320 7.71 -20.00 4.99
CA ARG A 320 7.74 -19.90 3.53
C ARG A 320 7.20 -18.56 3.04
N PHE A 321 6.09 -18.09 3.62
CA PHE A 321 5.52 -16.78 3.29
C PHE A 321 6.48 -15.64 3.61
N SER A 322 7.12 -15.68 4.78
CA SER A 322 8.15 -14.72 5.18
C SER A 322 9.33 -14.70 4.20
N GLY A 323 9.80 -15.88 3.77
CA GLY A 323 10.87 -15.99 2.76
C GLY A 323 10.51 -15.41 1.38
N GLU A 324 9.21 -15.48 0.98
CA GLU A 324 8.75 -14.95 -0.30
C GLU A 324 8.45 -13.45 -0.26
N THR A 325 8.17 -12.88 0.92
CA THR A 325 7.64 -11.52 1.06
C THR A 325 8.49 -10.61 1.91
N ASN A 326 9.56 -11.10 2.52
CA ASN A 326 10.37 -10.39 3.51
C ASN A 326 9.56 -9.84 4.71
N VAL A 327 8.30 -10.29 4.88
CA VAL A 327 7.48 -9.93 6.04
C VAL A 327 7.91 -10.79 7.22
N PRO A 328 8.33 -10.20 8.35
CA PRO A 328 8.74 -10.96 9.53
C PRO A 328 7.64 -11.92 10.03
N ILE A 329 8.02 -13.11 10.45
CA ILE A 329 7.08 -14.14 10.94
C ILE A 329 6.27 -13.62 12.13
N SER A 330 6.84 -12.78 12.98
CA SER A 330 6.16 -12.13 14.10
C SER A 330 4.98 -11.24 13.66
N GLU A 331 5.05 -10.65 12.46
CA GLU A 331 3.96 -9.86 11.89
C GLU A 331 2.80 -10.73 11.35
N LEU A 332 3.01 -12.04 11.22
CA LEU A 332 1.99 -13.02 10.80
C LEU A 332 1.21 -13.62 11.99
N GLY A 333 1.45 -13.11 13.23
CA GLY A 333 0.80 -13.58 14.44
C GLY A 333 1.39 -14.85 15.03
N ILE A 334 2.56 -15.29 14.54
CA ILE A 334 3.28 -16.44 15.09
C ILE A 334 4.37 -15.94 16.02
N VAL A 335 4.16 -16.19 17.32
CA VAL A 335 5.10 -15.80 18.37
C VAL A 335 6.18 -16.87 18.55
N SER A 336 7.43 -16.46 18.67
CA SER A 336 8.53 -17.33 19.07
C SER A 336 8.42 -17.61 20.58
N ASP A 337 8.70 -18.84 20.98
CA ASP A 337 8.66 -19.26 22.40
C ASP A 337 9.71 -18.52 23.25
N ASN A 338 10.76 -17.98 22.62
CA ASN A 338 11.75 -17.13 23.27
C ASN A 338 11.55 -15.65 22.83
N PRO A 339 11.48 -14.71 23.78
CA PRO A 339 11.44 -13.29 23.44
C PRO A 339 12.74 -12.89 22.73
N SER A 340 12.61 -12.42 21.50
CA SER A 340 13.74 -11.90 20.73
C SER A 340 14.26 -10.61 21.36
N SER A 341 15.59 -10.41 21.35
CA SER A 341 16.17 -9.11 21.72
C SER A 341 15.65 -8.01 20.76
N ALA A 342 15.70 -6.76 21.20
CA ALA A 342 15.33 -5.61 20.35
C ALA A 342 16.14 -5.63 19.04
N GLU A 343 17.43 -5.94 19.11
CA GLU A 343 18.32 -6.05 17.94
C GLU A 343 17.90 -7.15 16.97
N ALA A 344 17.50 -8.34 17.48
CA ALA A 344 17.00 -9.42 16.64
C ALA A 344 15.68 -9.05 15.94
N ILE A 345 14.81 -8.27 16.61
CA ILE A 345 13.58 -7.74 16.02
C ILE A 345 13.90 -6.74 14.89
N TYR A 346 14.89 -5.86 15.09
CA TYR A 346 15.33 -4.93 14.04
C TYR A 346 15.94 -5.69 12.85
N ALA A 347 16.87 -6.62 13.11
CA ALA A 347 17.48 -7.43 12.06
C ALA A 347 16.45 -8.22 11.25
N SER A 348 15.38 -8.72 11.88
CA SER A 348 14.31 -9.42 11.17
C SER A 348 13.50 -8.55 10.21
N LYS A 349 13.56 -7.23 10.36
CA LYS A 349 12.84 -6.25 9.53
C LYS A 349 13.72 -5.63 8.44
N GLU A 350 15.02 -5.86 8.46
CA GLU A 350 15.99 -5.22 7.57
C GLU A 350 15.68 -5.46 6.09
N ALA A 351 15.38 -6.70 5.71
CA ALA A 351 15.02 -7.04 4.34
C ALA A 351 13.79 -6.27 3.83
N LEU A 352 12.77 -6.12 4.68
CA LEU A 352 11.57 -5.34 4.34
C LEU A 352 11.85 -3.83 4.26
N VAL A 353 12.80 -3.33 5.04
CA VAL A 353 13.26 -1.92 4.97
C VAL A 353 13.98 -1.67 3.65
N ILE A 354 14.85 -2.58 3.22
CA ILE A 354 15.53 -2.50 1.92
C ILE A 354 14.52 -2.53 0.76
N ASP A 355 13.52 -3.43 0.82
CA ASP A 355 12.42 -3.45 -0.16
C ASP A 355 11.71 -2.09 -0.24
N ALA A 356 11.47 -1.44 0.91
CA ALA A 356 10.81 -0.14 0.97
C ALA A 356 11.70 0.99 0.45
N GLN A 357 13.00 0.94 0.69
CA GLN A 357 13.98 1.92 0.15
C GLN A 357 14.02 1.82 -1.39
N ASN A 358 14.10 0.61 -1.93
CA ASN A 358 14.08 0.41 -3.39
C ASN A 358 12.76 0.90 -4.00
N LEU A 359 11.62 0.55 -3.40
CA LEU A 359 10.31 1.04 -3.83
C LEU A 359 10.22 2.58 -3.80
N ASN A 360 10.77 3.20 -2.75
CA ASN A 360 10.79 4.67 -2.63
C ASN A 360 11.69 5.30 -3.69
N ALA A 361 12.82 4.69 -4.05
CA ALA A 361 13.70 5.19 -5.09
C ALA A 361 13.00 5.15 -6.45
N ASP A 362 12.42 4.00 -6.85
CA ASP A 362 11.71 3.84 -8.11
C ASP A 362 10.50 4.79 -8.21
N ASN A 363 9.68 4.85 -7.17
CA ASN A 363 8.53 5.75 -7.11
C ASN A 363 8.94 7.22 -7.01
N GLY A 364 10.12 7.50 -6.44
CA GLY A 364 10.69 8.83 -6.36
C GLY A 364 10.92 9.44 -7.73
N GLU A 365 11.51 8.70 -8.66
CA GLU A 365 11.71 9.15 -10.03
C GLU A 365 10.39 9.41 -10.77
N ALA A 366 9.39 8.52 -10.60
CA ALA A 366 8.09 8.72 -11.19
C ALA A 366 7.38 9.97 -10.64
N LEU A 367 7.47 10.20 -9.32
CA LEU A 367 6.91 11.40 -8.68
C LEU A 367 7.62 12.69 -9.12
N GLN A 368 8.95 12.66 -9.38
CA GLN A 368 9.66 13.80 -9.96
C GLN A 368 9.08 14.16 -11.32
N ARG A 369 8.91 13.18 -12.22
CA ARG A 369 8.32 13.40 -13.55
C ARG A 369 6.88 13.93 -13.45
N ILE A 370 6.08 13.42 -12.50
CA ILE A 370 4.73 13.92 -12.23
C ILE A 370 4.76 15.37 -11.74
N ALA A 371 5.70 15.72 -10.87
CA ALA A 371 5.87 17.08 -10.36
C ALA A 371 6.28 18.05 -11.48
N GLN A 372 7.19 17.63 -12.38
CA GLN A 372 7.60 18.41 -13.53
C GLN A 372 6.43 18.68 -14.50
N MET A 373 5.62 17.66 -14.83
CA MET A 373 4.42 17.84 -15.63
C MET A 373 3.41 18.78 -14.96
N ALA A 374 3.21 18.64 -13.65
CA ALA A 374 2.30 19.51 -12.91
C ALA A 374 2.79 20.96 -12.83
N LEU A 375 4.10 21.18 -12.65
CA LEU A 375 4.71 22.51 -12.71
C LEU A 375 4.57 23.15 -14.11
N ALA A 376 4.80 22.38 -15.17
CA ALA A 376 4.67 22.87 -16.54
C ALA A 376 3.24 23.37 -16.83
N ILE A 377 2.23 22.66 -16.33
CA ILE A 377 0.83 23.08 -16.44
C ILE A 377 0.57 24.35 -15.60
N GLU A 378 0.97 24.37 -14.31
CA GLU A 378 0.69 25.46 -13.38
C GLU A 378 1.39 26.77 -13.81
N THR A 379 2.60 26.67 -14.39
CA THR A 379 3.38 27.83 -14.83
C THR A 379 3.17 28.18 -16.31
N ASN A 380 2.41 27.38 -17.04
CA ASN A 380 2.23 27.49 -18.50
C ASN A 380 3.59 27.56 -19.26
N ALA A 381 4.57 26.81 -18.77
CA ALA A 381 5.90 26.69 -19.35
C ALA A 381 6.05 25.40 -20.14
N SER A 382 7.05 25.34 -21.03
CA SER A 382 7.36 24.07 -21.72
C SER A 382 7.96 23.07 -20.72
N LEU A 383 7.62 21.78 -20.89
CA LEU A 383 8.14 20.73 -20.02
C LEU A 383 9.67 20.68 -20.03
N ALA A 384 10.31 20.88 -21.19
CA ALA A 384 11.76 20.91 -21.31
C ALA A 384 12.41 22.02 -20.46
N GLN A 385 11.80 23.22 -20.37
CA GLN A 385 12.29 24.29 -19.50
C GLN A 385 12.17 23.90 -18.04
N ILE A 386 11.04 23.29 -17.64
CA ILE A 386 10.85 22.85 -16.26
C ILE A 386 11.83 21.72 -15.90
N GLU A 387 12.07 20.76 -16.78
CA GLU A 387 13.06 19.69 -16.56
C GLU A 387 14.47 20.27 -16.34
N GLU A 388 14.88 21.27 -17.13
CA GLU A 388 16.18 21.95 -16.98
C GLU A 388 16.26 22.73 -15.65
N GLN A 389 15.20 23.43 -15.27
CA GLN A 389 15.15 24.22 -14.03
C GLN A 389 15.02 23.37 -12.76
N THR A 390 14.57 22.14 -12.90
CA THR A 390 14.30 21.23 -11.77
C THR A 390 15.28 20.06 -11.67
N LEU A 391 16.53 20.25 -12.12
CA LEU A 391 17.58 19.23 -12.02
C LEU A 391 17.89 18.83 -10.57
N SER A 392 17.75 19.77 -9.61
CA SER A 392 17.93 19.52 -8.18
C SER A 392 16.67 18.95 -7.48
N LEU A 393 15.56 18.80 -8.21
CA LEU A 393 14.31 18.30 -7.62
C LEU A 393 14.48 16.86 -7.14
N GLN A 394 14.22 16.63 -5.87
CA GLN A 394 14.23 15.31 -5.26
C GLN A 394 12.94 15.07 -4.49
N THR A 395 12.54 13.80 -4.44
CA THR A 395 11.39 13.35 -3.63
C THR A 395 11.85 13.02 -2.22
N LYS A 396 11.06 13.45 -1.25
CA LYS A 396 11.29 13.14 0.16
C LYS A 396 10.32 12.06 0.61
N PHE A 397 10.85 11.01 1.22
CA PHE A 397 10.10 9.95 1.88
C PHE A 397 10.48 9.88 3.35
N LYS A 398 9.53 9.43 4.18
CA LYS A 398 9.83 9.13 5.57
C LYS A 398 10.73 7.90 5.64
N ASN A 399 11.60 7.86 6.66
CA ASN A 399 12.48 6.72 6.88
C ASN A 399 11.65 5.42 7.04
N PRO A 400 11.84 4.40 6.20
CA PRO A 400 11.10 3.14 6.28
C PRO A 400 11.50 2.28 7.49
N ALA A 401 12.71 2.46 8.02
CA ALA A 401 13.11 1.92 9.32
C ALA A 401 12.45 2.80 10.39
N ILE A 402 11.52 2.26 11.17
CA ILE A 402 10.92 2.98 12.30
C ILE A 402 11.78 2.69 13.53
N PRO A 403 12.83 3.49 13.81
CA PRO A 403 13.63 3.34 15.01
C PRO A 403 12.78 3.69 16.24
N SER A 404 13.14 3.16 17.41
CA SER A 404 12.49 3.63 18.63
C SER A 404 12.83 5.11 18.85
N LEU A 405 11.88 5.90 19.35
CA LEU A 405 12.11 7.32 19.67
C LEU A 405 13.35 7.52 20.53
N VAL A 406 13.64 6.59 21.44
CA VAL A 406 14.82 6.65 22.32
C VAL A 406 16.11 6.46 21.51
N SER A 407 16.17 5.46 20.62
CA SER A 407 17.35 5.21 19.79
C SER A 407 17.60 6.36 18.81
N GLN A 408 16.53 6.95 18.29
CA GLN A 408 16.60 8.08 17.36
C GLN A 408 17.10 9.35 18.08
N ALA A 409 16.55 9.65 19.25
CA ALA A 409 16.99 10.76 20.08
C ALA A 409 18.48 10.63 20.48
N ASP A 410 18.92 9.44 20.89
CA ASP A 410 20.31 9.19 21.26
C ASP A 410 21.27 9.36 20.06
N ALA A 411 20.90 8.86 18.89
CA ALA A 411 21.68 9.04 17.66
C ALA A 411 21.83 10.51 17.27
N ILE A 412 20.73 11.29 17.36
CA ILE A 412 20.75 12.71 17.00
C ILE A 412 21.56 13.53 18.01
N VAL A 413 21.40 13.27 19.31
CA VAL A 413 22.19 13.93 20.34
C VAL A 413 23.69 13.72 20.11
N LYS A 414 24.10 12.49 19.74
CA LYS A 414 25.48 12.18 19.38
C LYS A 414 25.93 12.90 18.10
N ALA A 415 25.07 12.93 17.06
CA ALA A 415 25.38 13.62 15.81
C ALA A 415 25.52 15.14 16.03
N VAL A 416 24.62 15.78 16.77
CA VAL A 416 24.70 17.21 17.12
C VAL A 416 25.92 17.52 18.00
N SER A 417 26.31 16.60 18.89
CA SER A 417 27.52 16.76 19.69
C SER A 417 28.79 16.67 18.83
N ALA A 418 28.80 15.84 17.79
CA ALA A 418 29.93 15.75 16.84
C ALA A 418 29.95 16.89 15.83
N PHE A 419 28.77 17.37 15.40
CA PHE A 419 28.60 18.41 14.38
C PHE A 419 27.71 19.54 14.94
N SER A 420 28.27 20.49 15.66
CA SER A 420 27.52 21.53 16.37
C SER A 420 26.61 22.37 15.47
N TRP A 421 26.99 22.58 14.19
CA TRP A 421 26.16 23.27 13.19
C TRP A 421 24.85 22.53 12.87
N MET A 422 24.78 21.23 13.12
CA MET A 422 23.58 20.39 12.87
C MET A 422 22.43 20.78 13.80
N SER A 423 22.69 21.39 14.96
CA SER A 423 21.66 21.88 15.88
C SER A 423 20.76 22.97 15.27
N ASP A 424 21.23 23.66 14.24
CA ASP A 424 20.49 24.71 13.55
C ASP A 424 19.76 24.20 12.28
N SER A 425 19.97 22.93 11.93
CA SER A 425 19.40 22.32 10.74
C SER A 425 17.98 21.77 11.00
N ASP A 426 17.08 22.02 10.03
CA ASP A 426 15.75 21.42 10.04
C ASP A 426 15.80 19.91 10.01
N VAL A 427 16.77 19.36 9.28
CA VAL A 427 16.99 17.92 9.16
C VAL A 427 17.17 17.27 10.53
N ALA A 428 17.84 17.94 11.47
CA ALA A 428 18.00 17.43 12.84
C ALA A 428 16.67 17.32 13.58
N LEU A 429 15.78 18.30 13.41
CA LEU A 429 14.44 18.29 14.00
C LEU A 429 13.52 17.23 13.36
N GLU A 430 13.61 17.08 12.05
CA GLU A 430 12.85 16.06 11.31
C GLU A 430 13.29 14.64 11.68
N GLU A 431 14.58 14.39 11.74
CA GLU A 431 15.15 13.12 12.20
C GLU A 431 14.83 12.83 13.67
N PHE A 432 14.62 13.87 14.50
CA PHE A 432 14.13 13.71 15.87
C PHE A 432 12.68 13.25 15.93
N GLY A 433 11.95 13.29 14.80
CA GLY A 433 10.58 12.83 14.67
C GLY A 433 9.52 13.93 14.71
N PHE A 434 9.93 15.21 14.67
CA PHE A 434 8.99 16.31 14.54
C PHE A 434 8.40 16.36 13.13
N SER A 435 7.10 16.61 13.03
CA SER A 435 6.45 16.84 11.73
C SER A 435 6.84 18.21 11.17
N ASP A 436 6.71 18.40 9.84
CA ASP A 436 6.97 19.68 9.17
C ASP A 436 6.24 20.86 9.85
N GLU A 437 4.98 20.64 10.28
CA GLU A 437 4.20 21.64 11.01
C GLU A 437 4.81 21.99 12.38
N GLN A 438 5.32 20.98 13.08
CA GLN A 438 5.98 21.18 14.37
C GLN A 438 7.31 21.89 14.19
N VAL A 439 8.09 21.54 13.17
CA VAL A 439 9.35 22.20 12.82
C VAL A 439 9.10 23.68 12.52
N GLN A 440 8.08 24.01 11.73
CA GLN A 440 7.72 25.41 11.44
C GLN A 440 7.30 26.19 12.69
N ARG A 441 6.53 25.57 13.59
CA ARG A 441 6.14 26.19 14.88
C ARG A 441 7.37 26.43 15.76
N LEU A 442 8.25 25.44 15.90
CA LEU A 442 9.49 25.58 16.67
C LEU A 442 10.37 26.72 16.14
N LYS A 443 10.47 26.85 14.80
CA LYS A 443 11.18 27.98 14.17
C LYS A 443 10.53 29.34 14.47
N GLN A 444 9.21 29.42 14.41
CA GLN A 444 8.49 30.65 14.74
C GLN A 444 8.72 31.03 16.21
N ASP A 445 8.63 30.07 17.11
CA ASP A 445 8.87 30.31 18.54
C ASP A 445 10.30 30.71 18.81
N ARG A 446 11.30 30.11 18.16
CA ARG A 446 12.71 30.50 18.22
C ARG A 446 12.94 31.92 17.70
N ARG A 447 12.31 32.29 16.57
CA ARG A 447 12.37 33.67 16.03
C ARG A 447 11.78 34.67 16.99
N ARG A 448 10.63 34.35 17.64
CA ARG A 448 10.00 35.20 18.65
C ARG A 448 10.87 35.35 19.87
N ALA A 449 11.45 34.28 20.39
CA ALA A 449 12.35 34.29 21.54
C ALA A 449 13.58 35.16 21.24
N LYS A 450 14.22 34.98 20.08
CA LYS A 450 15.39 35.77 19.66
C LYS A 450 15.08 37.26 19.47
N ALA A 451 13.89 37.59 18.96
CA ALA A 451 13.43 38.97 18.84
C ALA A 451 13.20 39.59 20.23
N GLN A 452 12.66 38.85 21.19
CA GLN A 452 12.49 39.31 22.58
C GLN A 452 13.82 39.53 23.27
N GLU A 453 14.80 38.63 23.10
CA GLU A 453 16.17 38.80 23.62
C GLU A 453 16.87 40.03 23.07
N LEU A 454 16.80 40.25 21.73
CA LEU A 454 17.37 41.44 21.09
C LEU A 454 16.71 42.73 21.58
N THR A 455 15.39 42.70 21.78
CA THR A 455 14.64 43.83 22.29
C THR A 455 15.05 44.14 23.75
N ALA A 456 15.14 43.12 24.59
CA ALA A 456 15.58 43.22 25.98
C ALA A 456 17.05 43.73 26.08
N ALA A 457 17.96 43.23 25.23
CA ALA A 457 19.33 43.68 25.16
C ALA A 457 19.41 45.17 24.77
N ARG A 458 18.63 45.60 23.79
CA ARG A 458 18.56 46.97 23.33
C ARG A 458 18.00 47.92 24.40
N TYR A 459 16.98 47.49 25.16
CA TYR A 459 16.47 48.23 26.32
C TYR A 459 17.53 48.35 27.43
N SER A 460 18.30 47.29 27.68
CA SER A 460 19.37 47.31 28.68
C SER A 460 20.52 48.24 28.30
N GLU A 461 20.87 48.32 27.00
CA GLU A 461 21.87 49.24 26.49
C GLU A 461 21.41 50.70 26.59
N LEU A 462 20.16 50.99 26.20
CA LEU A 462 19.57 52.33 26.32
C LEU A 462 19.49 52.81 27.78
N SER A 463 19.14 51.91 28.70
CA SER A 463 19.09 52.21 30.13
C SER A 463 20.49 52.49 30.72
N LYS A 464 21.54 51.81 30.23
CA LYS A 464 22.94 52.06 30.61
C LYS A 464 23.47 53.38 30.03
N ALA A 465 23.10 53.71 28.80
CA ALA A 465 23.44 54.96 28.16
C ALA A 465 22.81 56.20 28.89
N GLY A 466 21.48 56.08 29.20
CA GLY A 466 20.78 57.11 29.95
C GLY A 466 21.28 57.28 31.41
N ALA A 467 21.83 56.25 32.03
CA ALA A 467 22.45 56.30 33.35
C ALA A 467 23.87 56.97 33.32
N ASN A 468 24.58 56.85 32.18
CA ASN A 468 25.88 57.57 31.99
C ASN A 468 25.70 59.06 31.70
N ASP A 469 24.69 59.44 30.91
CA ASP A 469 24.36 60.85 30.67
C ASP A 469 23.99 61.61 31.97
N ASN A 470 23.23 60.92 32.86
CA ASN A 470 22.91 61.51 34.18
C ASN A 470 24.09 61.57 35.13
N LYS A 471 25.15 60.77 34.94
CA LYS A 471 26.39 60.92 35.74
C LYS A 471 27.28 62.06 35.24
N GLN A 472 27.31 62.42 33.95
CA GLN A 472 28.06 63.57 33.42
C GLN A 472 27.36 64.88 33.69
N ALA A 473 26.04 64.91 33.93
CA ALA A 473 25.31 66.13 34.33
C ALA A 473 25.40 66.48 35.82
N ALA A 474 26.04 65.65 36.64
CA ALA A 474 26.12 65.79 38.09
C ALA A 474 27.55 66.18 38.60
N GLU A 475 28.49 66.61 37.74
CA GLU A 475 29.73 67.21 38.23
C GLU A 475 29.48 68.63 38.65
N PRO A 476 29.74 69.00 39.93
CA PRO A 476 29.63 70.41 40.40
C PRO A 476 30.77 71.24 39.85
N ILE A 477 30.42 72.38 39.22
CA ILE A 477 31.34 73.45 38.86
C ILE A 477 31.94 73.90 40.17
N SER A 478 33.24 73.60 40.43
CA SER A 478 34.00 74.13 41.53
C SER A 478 34.57 75.48 41.06
N GLU A 479 34.20 76.54 41.77
CA GLU A 479 34.89 77.84 41.76
C GLU A 479 36.35 77.70 42.19
#